data_501b0f0e3716afc5a641637a909aa107
#
_entry.id   501b0f0e3716afc5a641637a909aa107
#
_cell.length_a   1.000
_cell.length_b   1.000
_cell.length_c   1.000
_cell.angle_alpha   90.00
_cell.angle_beta   90.00
_cell.angle_gamma   90.00
#
_symmetry.space_group_name_H-M   'P 1'
#
loop_
_entity.id
_entity.type
_entity.pdbx_description
1 polymer ?
#
loop_
_entity_poly.entity_id
_entity_poly.type
_entity_poly.pdbx_seq_one_letter_code
_entity_poly.pdbx_strand_id
1 'polypeptide(L)'
;MIISASTDYRAAAQRKLPPFLFHYIDGGAYAEYTLRRNVEDLSAIALRQRVLKNMSELSLETRLFDETLAMPVALAPVGLTGMYARRGEVQAARAAAAKGVPFTLSTVSVCPIEEVAPAIDRPMWFQLYVLKDRGFMRNALERAKAAGVTTLVFTVDMPVPGARYRDAHSGMSGPYAAPRRILQAMTHPAWAWDVGLLGKPHDLGNISAYRGNPTGLEDYIGWLGANFDPSISWKDLEWIREFWDGPMVIKGILDPEDARDAVKFGADGIVVSNHGGRQLDGVLSSARALPAIADAVKGELAILGDSGIRTGLDVVRMIALGADSVLLGRAFVYALAAAGEAGVRNLLELIEKEMRVAMVLTGAKSIGEISADSLVRELGA
;
A
#
# COMPACT_ATOMS: atom_id res chain seq x y z
N MET A 1 25.92 2.63 -2.86
CA MET A 1 25.22 2.03 -4.01
C MET A 1 24.55 3.16 -4.76
N ILE A 2 24.68 3.20 -6.07
CA ILE A 2 23.94 4.13 -6.91
C ILE A 2 22.50 3.62 -7.01
N ILE A 3 21.54 4.51 -6.78
CA ILE A 3 20.11 4.24 -6.96
C ILE A 3 19.71 4.85 -8.31
N SER A 4 19.42 4.02 -9.26
CA SER A 4 18.98 4.41 -10.61
C SER A 4 17.58 3.92 -10.95
N ALA A 5 17.10 2.91 -10.24
CA ALA A 5 15.78 2.33 -10.36
C ALA A 5 15.16 2.04 -8.99
N SER A 6 13.85 1.94 -8.95
CA SER A 6 13.12 1.60 -7.71
C SER A 6 13.53 0.24 -7.14
N THR A 7 13.91 -0.70 -8.01
CA THR A 7 14.36 -2.05 -7.65
C THR A 7 15.69 -2.06 -6.88
N ASP A 8 16.55 -1.04 -7.06
CA ASP A 8 17.81 -0.90 -6.32
C ASP A 8 17.57 -0.72 -4.83
N TYR A 9 16.45 -0.09 -4.46
CA TYR A 9 16.05 0.10 -3.07
C TYR A 9 15.79 -1.21 -2.33
N ARG A 10 15.29 -2.26 -3.02
CA ARG A 10 15.11 -3.57 -2.39
C ARG A 10 16.43 -4.14 -1.90
N ALA A 11 17.47 -4.09 -2.73
CA ALA A 11 18.80 -4.57 -2.36
C ALA A 11 19.47 -3.71 -1.27
N ALA A 12 19.18 -2.39 -1.26
CA ALA A 12 19.66 -1.49 -0.20
C ALA A 12 18.95 -1.78 1.13
N ALA A 13 17.64 -1.96 1.13
CA ALA A 13 16.85 -2.32 2.30
C ALA A 13 17.28 -3.66 2.89
N GLN A 14 17.53 -4.67 2.04
CA GLN A 14 18.00 -5.99 2.47
C GLN A 14 19.33 -5.94 3.25
N ARG A 15 20.24 -5.04 2.86
CA ARG A 15 21.52 -4.84 3.57
C ARG A 15 21.39 -4.09 4.88
N LYS A 16 20.39 -3.21 4.99
CA LYS A 16 20.24 -2.32 6.15
C LYS A 16 19.34 -2.90 7.24
N LEU A 17 18.32 -3.66 6.83
CA LEU A 17 17.34 -4.20 7.77
C LEU A 17 17.80 -5.55 8.36
N PRO A 18 17.51 -5.78 9.66
CA PRO A 18 17.58 -7.13 10.20
C PRO A 18 16.72 -8.10 9.39
N PRO A 19 17.17 -9.36 9.19
CA PRO A 19 16.47 -10.33 8.35
C PRO A 19 14.99 -10.52 8.70
N PHE A 20 14.60 -10.49 9.98
CA PHE A 20 13.21 -10.64 10.37
C PHE A 20 12.30 -9.54 9.81
N LEU A 21 12.77 -8.28 9.74
CA LEU A 21 12.03 -7.16 9.15
C LEU A 21 12.07 -7.20 7.63
N PHE A 22 13.24 -7.48 7.05
CA PHE A 22 13.33 -7.57 5.60
C PHE A 22 12.41 -8.67 5.07
N HIS A 23 12.44 -9.87 5.64
CA HIS A 23 11.58 -10.97 5.21
C HIS A 23 10.10 -10.72 5.48
N TYR A 24 9.76 -10.02 6.56
CA TYR A 24 8.37 -9.63 6.83
C TYR A 24 7.80 -8.75 5.73
N ILE A 25 8.51 -7.71 5.27
CA ILE A 25 7.99 -6.82 4.20
C ILE A 25 8.15 -7.43 2.80
N ASP A 26 9.23 -8.17 2.54
CA ASP A 26 9.55 -8.75 1.24
C ASP A 26 8.73 -10.01 0.96
N GLY A 27 8.38 -10.76 2.00
CA GLY A 27 7.70 -12.05 1.92
C GLY A 27 6.23 -11.99 1.53
N GLY A 28 5.75 -13.13 1.06
CA GLY A 28 4.35 -13.42 0.74
C GLY A 28 3.76 -14.54 1.60
N ALA A 29 2.63 -15.06 1.20
CA ALA A 29 1.96 -16.19 1.81
C ALA A 29 2.35 -17.51 1.13
N TYR A 30 2.35 -18.59 1.88
CA TYR A 30 2.61 -19.97 1.44
C TYR A 30 3.89 -20.07 0.59
N ALA A 31 3.78 -20.61 -0.64
CA ALA A 31 4.88 -20.76 -1.60
C ALA A 31 5.22 -19.48 -2.37
N GLU A 32 4.55 -18.37 -2.08
CA GLU A 32 4.75 -17.05 -2.72
C GLU A 32 4.49 -17.05 -4.23
N TYR A 33 3.61 -17.91 -4.73
CA TYR A 33 3.25 -17.96 -6.14
C TYR A 33 2.61 -16.66 -6.60
N THR A 34 1.57 -16.19 -5.88
CA THR A 34 0.88 -14.93 -6.17
C THR A 34 1.81 -13.73 -6.05
N LEU A 35 2.72 -13.75 -5.07
CA LEU A 35 3.72 -12.69 -4.91
C LEU A 35 4.58 -12.52 -6.17
N ARG A 36 5.07 -13.62 -6.75
CA ARG A 36 5.84 -13.59 -8.00
C ARG A 36 4.99 -13.17 -9.19
N ARG A 37 3.80 -13.76 -9.33
CA ARG A 37 2.87 -13.45 -10.43
C ARG A 37 2.45 -11.98 -10.46
N ASN A 38 2.33 -11.33 -9.32
CA ASN A 38 2.03 -9.88 -9.27
C ASN A 38 3.05 -9.03 -10.03
N VAL A 39 4.32 -9.41 -10.03
CA VAL A 39 5.38 -8.70 -10.75
C VAL A 39 5.52 -9.21 -12.19
N GLU A 40 5.49 -10.52 -12.38
CA GLU A 40 5.65 -11.18 -13.69
C GLU A 40 4.53 -10.80 -14.65
N ASP A 41 3.28 -10.94 -14.24
CA ASP A 41 2.13 -10.63 -15.09
C ASP A 41 2.10 -9.15 -15.48
N LEU A 42 2.40 -8.25 -14.54
CA LEU A 42 2.45 -6.82 -14.81
C LEU A 42 3.60 -6.48 -15.79
N SER A 43 4.77 -7.08 -15.60
CA SER A 43 5.91 -6.84 -16.49
C SER A 43 5.73 -7.43 -17.89
N ALA A 44 4.93 -8.49 -18.04
CA ALA A 44 4.61 -9.11 -19.31
C ALA A 44 3.68 -8.27 -20.21
N ILE A 45 2.99 -7.27 -19.64
CA ILE A 45 2.09 -6.40 -20.41
C ILE A 45 2.90 -5.46 -21.29
N ALA A 46 2.75 -5.60 -22.61
CA ALA A 46 3.44 -4.78 -23.60
C ALA A 46 2.69 -3.46 -23.86
N LEU A 47 3.41 -2.34 -23.74
CA LEU A 47 2.91 -1.02 -24.12
C LEU A 47 3.04 -0.79 -25.62
N ARG A 48 2.03 -0.17 -26.23
CA ARG A 48 2.01 0.17 -27.65
C ARG A 48 2.79 1.44 -27.90
N GLN A 49 3.98 1.34 -28.48
CA GLN A 49 4.79 2.49 -28.81
C GLN A 49 4.17 3.32 -29.95
N ARG A 50 4.20 4.64 -29.81
CA ARG A 50 3.78 5.60 -30.82
C ARG A 50 4.91 6.61 -31.07
N VAL A 51 4.99 7.13 -32.28
CA VAL A 51 6.02 8.09 -32.70
C VAL A 51 5.41 9.34 -33.31
N LEU A 52 6.18 10.43 -33.31
CA LEU A 52 5.84 11.71 -33.93
C LEU A 52 4.52 12.32 -33.38
N LYS A 53 4.23 12.08 -32.10
CA LYS A 53 3.18 12.75 -31.36
C LYS A 53 3.76 14.02 -30.71
N ASN A 54 3.07 15.14 -30.83
CA ASN A 54 3.45 16.34 -30.09
C ASN A 54 3.15 16.15 -28.60
N MET A 55 4.18 16.09 -27.79
CA MET A 55 4.11 15.83 -26.34
C MET A 55 4.55 17.02 -25.50
N SER A 56 4.51 18.26 -26.04
CA SER A 56 4.98 19.47 -25.35
C SER A 56 4.17 19.84 -24.09
N GLU A 57 2.93 19.37 -23.99
CA GLU A 57 1.98 19.70 -22.90
C GLU A 57 1.57 18.45 -22.10
N LEU A 58 2.56 17.64 -21.69
CA LEU A 58 2.30 16.44 -20.92
C LEU A 58 2.02 16.74 -19.45
N SER A 59 0.91 16.26 -18.93
CA SER A 59 0.53 16.31 -17.52
C SER A 59 0.32 14.92 -16.92
N LEU A 60 0.84 14.73 -15.68
CA LEU A 60 0.56 13.55 -14.85
C LEU A 60 -0.55 13.82 -13.84
N GLU A 61 -1.01 15.06 -13.74
CA GLU A 61 -2.05 15.45 -12.80
C GLU A 61 -3.32 14.62 -13.02
N THR A 62 -3.90 14.17 -11.92
CA THR A 62 -5.18 13.45 -11.93
C THR A 62 -6.04 13.87 -10.76
N ARG A 63 -7.35 13.75 -10.91
CA ARG A 63 -8.32 14.00 -9.85
C ARG A 63 -8.82 12.66 -9.32
N LEU A 64 -8.76 12.49 -8.00
CA LEU A 64 -9.29 11.31 -7.33
C LEU A 64 -10.10 11.77 -6.12
N PHE A 65 -11.38 11.40 -6.09
CA PHE A 65 -12.35 11.96 -5.14
C PHE A 65 -12.34 13.50 -5.24
N ASP A 66 -12.20 14.21 -4.13
CA ASP A 66 -12.13 15.67 -4.10
C ASP A 66 -10.69 16.22 -4.08
N GLU A 67 -9.69 15.35 -4.31
CA GLU A 67 -8.27 15.70 -4.27
C GLU A 67 -7.66 15.76 -5.68
N THR A 68 -6.82 16.78 -5.91
CA THR A 68 -5.92 16.83 -7.07
C THR A 68 -4.57 16.25 -6.68
N LEU A 69 -4.15 15.21 -7.40
CA LEU A 69 -2.90 14.50 -7.21
C LEU A 69 -1.90 14.91 -8.29
N ALA A 70 -0.63 15.09 -7.93
CA ALA A 70 0.43 15.40 -8.89
C ALA A 70 0.69 14.27 -9.91
N MET A 71 0.31 13.05 -9.55
CA MET A 71 0.32 11.84 -10.40
C MET A 71 -0.65 10.80 -9.81
N PRO A 72 -1.13 9.81 -10.59
CA PRO A 72 -2.12 8.81 -10.14
C PRO A 72 -1.50 7.76 -9.22
N VAL A 73 -0.91 8.19 -8.11
CA VAL A 73 -0.18 7.35 -7.16
C VAL A 73 -0.50 7.78 -5.73
N ALA A 74 -0.73 6.82 -4.84
CA ALA A 74 -0.75 7.03 -3.40
C ALA A 74 0.18 6.03 -2.71
N LEU A 75 0.66 6.32 -1.49
CA LEU A 75 1.40 5.36 -0.68
C LEU A 75 0.40 4.45 0.05
N ALA A 76 0.53 3.15 -0.17
CA ALA A 76 -0.35 2.12 0.40
C ALA A 76 -0.25 2.05 1.94
N PRO A 77 -1.30 1.57 2.61
CA PRO A 77 -1.20 1.27 4.04
C PRO A 77 -0.25 0.09 4.28
N VAL A 78 0.82 0.33 5.01
CA VAL A 78 1.76 -0.71 5.43
C VAL A 78 1.95 -0.65 6.94
N GLY A 79 1.72 -1.78 7.59
CA GLY A 79 1.91 -1.89 9.04
C GLY A 79 3.38 -1.84 9.44
N LEU A 80 3.65 -1.42 10.68
CA LEU A 80 4.97 -1.38 11.29
C LEU A 80 6.00 -0.54 10.50
N THR A 81 5.58 0.47 9.75
CA THR A 81 6.48 1.26 8.90
C THR A 81 7.58 1.96 9.72
N GLY A 82 7.30 2.33 10.97
CA GLY A 82 8.27 2.88 11.91
C GLY A 82 9.37 1.92 12.35
N MET A 83 9.27 0.63 12.03
CA MET A 83 10.35 -0.35 12.25
C MET A 83 11.38 -0.37 11.12
N TYR A 84 11.09 0.21 9.96
CA TYR A 84 12.01 0.25 8.82
C TYR A 84 12.88 1.51 8.81
N ALA A 85 12.36 2.62 9.35
CA ALA A 85 13.09 3.84 9.62
C ALA A 85 12.52 4.49 10.89
N ARG A 86 13.32 5.28 11.59
CA ARG A 86 12.88 5.98 12.79
C ARG A 86 11.64 6.84 12.53
N ARG A 87 10.53 6.54 13.19
CA ARG A 87 9.22 7.18 12.94
C ARG A 87 8.85 7.17 11.45
N GLY A 88 8.94 6.01 10.81
CA GLY A 88 8.91 5.85 9.35
C GLY A 88 7.61 6.32 8.70
N GLU A 89 6.47 6.20 9.38
CA GLU A 89 5.18 6.70 8.90
C GLU A 89 5.22 8.23 8.70
N VAL A 90 5.80 8.95 9.66
CA VAL A 90 5.98 10.42 9.57
C VAL A 90 6.87 10.79 8.39
N GLN A 91 8.00 10.09 8.21
CA GLN A 91 8.91 10.33 7.10
C GLN A 91 8.25 10.05 5.74
N ALA A 92 7.52 8.93 5.63
CA ALA A 92 6.81 8.58 4.40
C ALA A 92 5.69 9.58 4.07
N ALA A 93 4.93 10.01 5.08
CA ALA A 93 3.87 11.00 4.93
C ALA A 93 4.42 12.36 4.44
N ARG A 94 5.54 12.83 5.02
CA ARG A 94 6.21 14.08 4.56
C ARG A 94 6.69 13.98 3.12
N ALA A 95 7.31 12.85 2.75
CA ALA A 95 7.75 12.64 1.38
C ALA A 95 6.59 12.63 0.39
N ALA A 96 5.47 11.98 0.75
CA ALA A 96 4.26 11.94 -0.06
C ALA A 96 3.63 13.33 -0.21
N ALA A 97 3.47 14.07 0.89
CA ALA A 97 2.94 15.44 0.89
C ALA A 97 3.78 16.37 0.00
N ALA A 98 5.12 16.33 0.14
CA ALA A 98 6.03 17.12 -0.67
C ALA A 98 5.97 16.81 -2.18
N LYS A 99 5.54 15.59 -2.55
CA LYS A 99 5.36 15.17 -3.95
C LYS A 99 3.91 15.29 -4.43
N GLY A 100 3.00 15.80 -3.61
CA GLY A 100 1.61 16.02 -3.98
C GLY A 100 0.81 14.73 -4.18
N VAL A 101 1.17 13.65 -3.46
CA VAL A 101 0.45 12.36 -3.48
C VAL A 101 -0.03 11.98 -2.09
N PRO A 102 -1.13 11.22 -1.94
CA PRO A 102 -1.64 10.81 -0.63
C PRO A 102 -0.72 9.79 0.06
N PHE A 103 -0.69 9.86 1.39
CA PHE A 103 -0.17 8.81 2.26
C PHE A 103 -1.32 8.13 3.01
N THR A 104 -1.35 6.80 3.02
CA THR A 104 -2.36 6.04 3.76
C THR A 104 -1.75 5.46 5.04
N LEU A 105 -2.19 5.93 6.19
CA LEU A 105 -1.76 5.43 7.49
C LEU A 105 -2.48 4.10 7.80
N SER A 106 -1.72 3.08 8.21
CA SER A 106 -2.28 1.78 8.58
C SER A 106 -2.85 1.78 10.01
N THR A 107 -3.92 1.01 10.25
CA THR A 107 -4.39 0.67 11.61
C THR A 107 -3.25 0.22 12.53
N VAL A 108 -2.32 -0.56 11.98
CA VAL A 108 -1.22 -1.20 12.71
C VAL A 108 0.12 -0.48 12.46
N SER A 109 0.08 0.83 12.38
CA SER A 109 1.26 1.70 12.33
C SER A 109 1.96 1.80 13.68
N VAL A 110 3.25 2.08 13.66
CA VAL A 110 4.03 2.41 14.87
C VAL A 110 3.70 3.84 15.34
N CYS A 111 3.62 4.78 14.42
CA CYS A 111 3.18 6.14 14.73
C CYS A 111 1.64 6.22 14.77
N PRO A 112 1.04 6.79 15.83
CA PRO A 112 -0.41 7.02 15.87
C PRO A 112 -0.84 8.14 14.93
N ILE A 113 -2.15 8.24 14.69
CA ILE A 113 -2.76 9.29 13.85
C ILE A 113 -2.30 10.68 14.29
N GLU A 114 -2.30 10.94 15.60
CA GLU A 114 -1.97 12.22 16.22
C GLU A 114 -0.51 12.65 16.07
N GLU A 115 0.37 11.71 15.69
CA GLU A 115 1.76 12.04 15.41
C GLU A 115 1.98 12.30 13.91
N VAL A 116 1.27 11.57 13.05
CA VAL A 116 1.47 11.66 11.60
C VAL A 116 0.72 12.85 11.01
N ALA A 117 -0.55 13.05 11.38
CA ALA A 117 -1.37 14.12 10.79
C ALA A 117 -0.78 15.53 10.94
N PRO A 118 -0.33 15.97 12.15
CA PRO A 118 0.25 17.31 12.29
C PRO A 118 1.65 17.47 11.67
N ALA A 119 2.27 16.38 11.21
CA ALA A 119 3.60 16.42 10.60
C ALA A 119 3.57 16.77 9.10
N ILE A 120 2.40 16.87 8.49
CA ILE A 120 2.18 17.17 7.07
C ILE A 120 1.16 18.30 6.92
N ASP A 121 1.25 19.01 5.80
CA ASP A 121 0.39 20.14 5.43
C ASP A 121 -0.74 19.76 4.48
N ARG A 122 -0.89 18.46 4.20
CA ARG A 122 -1.95 17.90 3.35
C ARG A 122 -2.74 16.84 4.12
N PRO A 123 -4.03 16.65 3.78
CA PRO A 123 -4.79 15.54 4.33
C PRO A 123 -4.13 14.20 4.04
N MET A 124 -4.31 13.24 4.93
CA MET A 124 -3.91 11.85 4.72
C MET A 124 -5.11 10.95 4.66
N TRP A 125 -4.91 9.73 4.15
CA TRP A 125 -5.88 8.65 4.18
C TRP A 125 -5.62 7.76 5.39
N PHE A 126 -6.64 7.10 5.89
CA PHE A 126 -6.52 6.14 7.00
C PHE A 126 -7.07 4.78 6.59
N GLN A 127 -6.31 3.74 6.90
CA GLN A 127 -6.75 2.37 6.63
C GLN A 127 -7.25 1.71 7.90
N LEU A 128 -8.45 1.12 7.85
CA LEU A 128 -9.06 0.35 8.91
C LEU A 128 -9.27 -1.11 8.48
N TYR A 129 -8.97 -2.04 9.39
CA TYR A 129 -9.32 -3.46 9.23
C TYR A 129 -10.69 -3.77 9.82
N VAL A 130 -11.24 -4.90 9.36
CA VAL A 130 -12.41 -5.52 9.99
C VAL A 130 -11.97 -6.22 11.27
N LEU A 131 -12.41 -5.71 12.42
CA LEU A 131 -12.00 -6.19 13.72
C LEU A 131 -13.21 -6.50 14.60
N LYS A 132 -13.07 -7.51 15.47
CA LYS A 132 -14.10 -7.86 16.49
C LYS A 132 -14.34 -6.73 17.47
N ASP A 133 -13.29 -6.01 17.85
CA ASP A 133 -13.38 -4.84 18.74
C ASP A 133 -13.97 -3.63 18.00
N ARG A 134 -15.30 -3.55 17.98
CA ARG A 134 -16.03 -2.44 17.36
C ARG A 134 -15.81 -1.12 18.12
N GLY A 135 -15.50 -1.17 19.42
CA GLY A 135 -15.14 0.00 20.23
C GLY A 135 -13.84 0.63 19.74
N PHE A 136 -12.82 -0.20 19.50
CA PHE A 136 -11.59 0.26 18.87
C PHE A 136 -11.83 0.85 17.48
N MET A 137 -12.61 0.17 16.64
CA MET A 137 -12.89 0.67 15.28
C MET A 137 -13.54 2.06 15.32
N ARG A 138 -14.55 2.26 16.18
CA ARG A 138 -15.21 3.55 16.36
C ARG A 138 -14.24 4.62 16.87
N ASN A 139 -13.46 4.31 17.91
CA ASN A 139 -12.44 5.24 18.42
C ASN A 139 -11.41 5.64 17.34
N ALA A 140 -10.94 4.68 16.53
CA ALA A 140 -10.00 4.97 15.46
C ALA A 140 -10.62 5.89 14.39
N LEU A 141 -11.90 5.70 14.05
CA LEU A 141 -12.62 6.57 13.10
C LEU A 141 -12.85 7.97 13.67
N GLU A 142 -13.20 8.09 14.96
CA GLU A 142 -13.35 9.39 15.65
C GLU A 142 -12.05 10.18 15.63
N ARG A 143 -10.95 9.52 15.96
CA ARG A 143 -9.60 10.12 15.93
C ARG A 143 -9.15 10.50 14.52
N ALA A 144 -9.47 9.66 13.52
CA ALA A 144 -9.20 9.96 12.12
C ALA A 144 -9.95 11.21 11.64
N LYS A 145 -11.24 11.33 11.96
CA LYS A 145 -12.04 12.54 11.67
C LYS A 145 -11.45 13.78 12.36
N ALA A 146 -11.14 13.67 13.65
CA ALA A 146 -10.57 14.77 14.44
C ALA A 146 -9.21 15.23 13.88
N ALA A 147 -8.44 14.34 13.28
CA ALA A 147 -7.15 14.62 12.65
C ALA A 147 -7.25 15.12 11.20
N GLY A 148 -8.45 15.28 10.65
CA GLY A 148 -8.65 15.77 9.29
C GLY A 148 -8.33 14.75 8.19
N VAL A 149 -8.44 13.45 8.49
CA VAL A 149 -8.34 12.39 7.48
C VAL A 149 -9.48 12.55 6.47
N THR A 150 -9.16 12.54 5.18
CA THR A 150 -10.16 12.73 4.11
C THR A 150 -10.78 11.43 3.65
N THR A 151 -10.00 10.38 3.50
CA THR A 151 -10.44 9.12 2.86
C THR A 151 -10.21 7.92 3.79
N LEU A 152 -11.25 7.11 3.95
CA LEU A 152 -11.17 5.83 4.65
C LEU A 152 -10.87 4.70 3.65
N VAL A 153 -9.77 3.96 3.88
CA VAL A 153 -9.44 2.74 3.12
C VAL A 153 -9.78 1.53 3.99
N PHE A 154 -10.92 0.92 3.72
CA PHE A 154 -11.43 -0.20 4.50
C PHE A 154 -10.98 -1.54 3.91
N THR A 155 -10.15 -2.28 4.66
CA THR A 155 -9.49 -3.50 4.17
C THR A 155 -10.28 -4.75 4.57
N VAL A 156 -10.74 -5.51 3.58
CA VAL A 156 -11.66 -6.64 3.75
C VAL A 156 -11.04 -8.02 3.45
N ASP A 157 -9.85 -8.07 2.88
CA ASP A 157 -9.16 -9.30 2.49
C ASP A 157 -8.36 -9.96 3.62
N MET A 158 -8.56 -9.51 4.87
CA MET A 158 -7.90 -10.05 6.06
C MET A 158 -8.89 -10.49 7.15
N PRO A 159 -9.84 -11.39 6.86
CA PRO A 159 -10.69 -11.97 7.91
C PRO A 159 -9.90 -12.87 8.86
N VAL A 160 -8.80 -13.43 8.36
CA VAL A 160 -7.81 -14.24 9.10
C VAL A 160 -6.40 -13.92 8.61
N PRO A 161 -5.35 -14.13 9.42
CA PRO A 161 -3.97 -13.95 8.97
C PRO A 161 -3.59 -14.96 7.88
N GLY A 162 -2.94 -14.51 6.81
CA GLY A 162 -2.33 -15.40 5.82
C GLY A 162 -1.17 -16.22 6.38
N ALA A 163 -0.94 -17.42 5.85
CA ALA A 163 0.16 -18.30 6.25
C ALA A 163 1.49 -17.81 5.66
N ARG A 164 2.31 -17.14 6.45
CA ARG A 164 3.58 -16.51 6.03
C ARG A 164 4.76 -17.31 6.56
N TYR A 165 5.22 -18.28 5.79
CA TYR A 165 6.31 -19.18 6.22
C TYR A 165 7.63 -18.44 6.47
N ARG A 166 7.92 -17.41 5.66
CA ARG A 166 9.12 -16.59 5.84
C ARG A 166 9.16 -15.83 7.16
N ASP A 167 8.01 -15.46 7.72
CA ASP A 167 7.94 -14.77 9.02
C ASP A 167 8.44 -15.69 10.14
N ALA A 168 8.03 -16.96 10.13
CA ALA A 168 8.55 -17.96 11.08
C ALA A 168 10.03 -18.30 10.84
N HIS A 169 10.41 -18.51 9.59
CA HIS A 169 11.80 -18.86 9.22
C HIS A 169 12.78 -17.72 9.54
N SER A 170 12.37 -16.47 9.41
CA SER A 170 13.23 -15.31 9.70
C SER A 170 13.28 -14.91 11.17
N GLY A 171 12.34 -15.38 11.99
CA GLY A 171 12.25 -15.03 13.41
C GLY A 171 11.36 -13.81 13.68
N MET A 172 10.53 -13.38 12.73
CA MET A 172 9.47 -12.41 12.98
C MET A 172 8.43 -12.99 13.95
N SER A 173 8.10 -14.27 13.79
CA SER A 173 7.19 -15.05 14.62
C SER A 173 7.75 -16.43 14.92
N GLY A 174 7.02 -17.23 15.72
CA GLY A 174 7.35 -18.64 16.01
C GLY A 174 8.32 -18.84 17.17
N PRO A 175 8.77 -20.10 17.39
CA PRO A 175 9.63 -20.44 18.50
C PRO A 175 10.96 -19.66 18.48
N TYR A 176 11.41 -19.22 19.65
CA TYR A 176 12.67 -18.46 19.81
C TYR A 176 12.74 -17.15 18.99
N ALA A 177 11.60 -16.55 18.62
CA ALA A 177 11.56 -15.32 17.84
C ALA A 177 12.32 -14.18 18.55
N ALA A 178 12.06 -13.94 19.84
CA ALA A 178 12.70 -12.85 20.59
C ALA A 178 14.25 -12.93 20.63
N PRO A 179 14.88 -14.04 21.05
CA PRO A 179 16.34 -14.13 21.04
C PRO A 179 16.93 -14.04 19.62
N ARG A 180 16.25 -14.58 18.61
CA ARG A 180 16.69 -14.47 17.20
C ARG A 180 16.68 -13.02 16.72
N ARG A 181 15.64 -12.23 17.05
CA ARG A 181 15.56 -10.80 16.72
C ARG A 181 16.67 -10.01 17.38
N ILE A 182 16.98 -10.29 18.66
CA ILE A 182 18.08 -9.64 19.37
C ILE A 182 19.41 -9.91 18.66
N LEU A 183 19.71 -11.16 18.34
CA LEU A 183 20.93 -11.53 17.64
C LEU A 183 21.05 -10.84 16.28
N GLN A 184 19.95 -10.79 15.52
CA GLN A 184 19.91 -10.11 14.23
C GLN A 184 20.09 -8.58 14.38
N ALA A 185 19.52 -7.96 15.41
CA ALA A 185 19.74 -6.55 15.70
C ALA A 185 21.21 -6.24 16.02
N MET A 186 21.92 -7.12 16.73
CA MET A 186 23.36 -6.98 17.02
C MET A 186 24.21 -6.99 15.74
N THR A 187 23.80 -7.70 14.70
CA THR A 187 24.50 -7.72 13.40
C THR A 187 24.14 -6.53 12.51
N HIS A 188 23.18 -5.69 12.92
CA HIS A 188 22.72 -4.49 12.20
C HIS A 188 22.79 -3.24 13.10
N PRO A 189 24.01 -2.84 13.57
CA PRO A 189 24.16 -1.82 14.60
C PRO A 189 23.59 -0.44 14.21
N ALA A 190 23.65 -0.07 12.94
CA ALA A 190 23.07 1.19 12.47
C ALA A 190 21.53 1.21 12.63
N TRP A 191 20.86 0.10 12.28
CA TRP A 191 19.44 -0.05 12.50
C TRP A 191 19.11 -0.14 14.00
N ALA A 192 19.88 -0.92 14.76
CA ALA A 192 19.67 -1.07 16.20
C ALA A 192 19.78 0.25 16.96
N TRP A 193 20.68 1.12 16.55
CA TRP A 193 20.84 2.46 17.12
C TRP A 193 19.72 3.41 16.70
N ASP A 194 19.57 3.63 15.38
CA ASP A 194 18.66 4.66 14.85
C ASP A 194 17.18 4.28 15.05
N VAL A 195 16.81 3.05 14.69
CA VAL A 195 15.42 2.58 14.82
C VAL A 195 15.20 1.91 16.16
N GLY A 196 16.05 0.94 16.53
CA GLY A 196 15.87 0.12 17.72
C GLY A 196 15.91 0.91 19.03
N LEU A 197 16.80 1.89 19.15
CA LEU A 197 16.93 2.70 20.37
C LEU A 197 16.25 4.07 20.23
N LEU A 198 16.63 4.86 19.22
CA LEU A 198 16.15 6.23 19.06
C LEU A 198 14.74 6.33 18.43
N GLY A 199 14.26 5.24 17.81
CA GLY A 199 12.94 5.16 17.19
C GLY A 199 11.79 4.80 18.13
N LYS A 200 12.08 4.54 19.41
CA LYS A 200 11.07 4.22 20.41
C LYS A 200 10.05 5.35 20.60
N PRO A 201 8.80 5.03 21.01
CA PRO A 201 8.27 3.69 21.26
C PRO A 201 8.01 2.90 19.96
N HIS A 202 8.11 1.56 20.04
CA HIS A 202 7.76 0.65 18.93
C HIS A 202 6.38 0.04 19.17
N ASP A 203 5.47 0.85 19.64
CA ASP A 203 4.09 0.47 19.90
C ASP A 203 3.31 0.31 18.61
N LEU A 204 2.18 -0.37 18.67
CA LEU A 204 1.11 -0.16 17.72
C LEU A 204 0.37 1.12 18.11
N GLY A 205 0.83 2.26 17.59
CA GLY A 205 0.48 3.57 18.11
C GLY A 205 -1.02 3.82 18.24
N ASN A 206 -1.81 3.40 17.26
CA ASN A 206 -3.26 3.56 17.31
C ASN A 206 -3.93 2.66 18.34
N ILE A 207 -3.41 1.46 18.57
CA ILE A 207 -3.94 0.50 19.55
C ILE A 207 -3.53 0.88 20.95
N SER A 208 -2.26 1.27 21.14
CA SER A 208 -1.76 1.74 22.45
C SER A 208 -2.51 2.99 22.91
N ALA A 209 -2.80 3.91 22.01
CA ALA A 209 -3.59 5.10 22.31
C ALA A 209 -5.02 4.77 22.78
N TYR A 210 -5.66 3.76 22.20
CA TYR A 210 -6.98 3.30 22.62
C TYR A 210 -6.95 2.55 23.96
N ARG A 211 -5.98 1.66 24.14
CA ARG A 211 -5.88 0.82 25.36
C ARG A 211 -5.30 1.56 26.57
N GLY A 212 -4.65 2.70 26.36
CA GLY A 212 -3.95 3.44 27.40
C GLY A 212 -2.68 2.76 27.95
N ASN A 213 -2.22 1.68 27.30
CA ASN A 213 -1.04 0.93 27.69
C ASN A 213 -0.13 0.69 26.50
N PRO A 214 1.21 0.78 26.66
CA PRO A 214 2.17 0.43 25.62
C PRO A 214 1.96 -1.01 25.13
N THR A 215 2.13 -1.22 23.84
CA THR A 215 2.09 -2.54 23.20
C THR A 215 3.46 -2.85 22.58
N GLY A 216 3.82 -4.13 22.52
CA GLY A 216 5.04 -4.56 21.87
C GLY A 216 4.78 -5.37 20.60
N LEU A 217 5.85 -5.78 19.92
CA LEU A 217 5.73 -6.60 18.70
C LEU A 217 5.04 -7.95 18.95
N GLU A 218 5.20 -8.53 20.12
CA GLU A 218 4.52 -9.79 20.51
C GLU A 218 3.03 -9.56 20.74
N ASP A 219 2.67 -8.44 21.35
CA ASP A 219 1.28 -8.01 21.50
C ASP A 219 0.61 -7.80 20.13
N TYR A 220 1.37 -7.30 19.14
CA TYR A 220 0.90 -7.14 17.76
C TYR A 220 0.40 -8.45 17.15
N ILE A 221 1.22 -9.48 17.19
CA ILE A 221 0.89 -10.78 16.57
C ILE A 221 -0.32 -11.40 17.30
N GLY A 222 -0.32 -11.35 18.64
CA GLY A 222 -1.41 -11.87 19.45
C GLY A 222 -2.71 -11.08 19.26
N TRP A 223 -2.63 -9.75 19.27
CA TRP A 223 -3.81 -8.89 19.14
C TRP A 223 -4.48 -9.02 17.76
N LEU A 224 -3.69 -9.01 16.68
CA LEU A 224 -4.22 -9.22 15.34
C LEU A 224 -4.91 -10.58 15.21
N GLY A 225 -4.25 -11.66 15.64
CA GLY A 225 -4.82 -13.00 15.57
C GLY A 225 -6.14 -13.15 16.34
N ALA A 226 -6.28 -12.44 17.47
CA ALA A 226 -7.48 -12.46 18.29
C ALA A 226 -8.62 -11.57 17.74
N ASN A 227 -8.27 -10.49 17.04
CA ASN A 227 -9.24 -9.44 16.69
C ASN A 227 -9.73 -9.46 15.24
N PHE A 228 -9.09 -10.17 14.31
CA PHE A 228 -9.68 -10.35 12.98
C PHE A 228 -11.04 -11.05 13.07
N ASP A 229 -11.99 -10.56 12.28
CA ASP A 229 -13.38 -11.02 12.31
C ASP A 229 -13.77 -11.73 11.01
N PRO A 230 -13.77 -13.08 11.01
CA PRO A 230 -14.16 -13.86 9.83
C PRO A 230 -15.69 -13.93 9.64
N SER A 231 -16.47 -13.38 10.55
CA SER A 231 -17.94 -13.43 10.49
C SER A 231 -18.58 -12.24 9.79
N ILE A 232 -17.79 -11.24 9.41
CA ILE A 232 -18.30 -9.99 8.84
C ILE A 232 -18.85 -10.17 7.42
N SER A 233 -19.91 -9.44 7.13
CA SER A 233 -20.55 -9.34 5.81
C SER A 233 -20.72 -7.87 5.40
N TRP A 234 -21.17 -7.60 4.18
CA TRP A 234 -21.48 -6.24 3.71
C TRP A 234 -22.44 -5.48 4.64
N LYS A 235 -23.43 -6.18 5.18
CA LYS A 235 -24.38 -5.60 6.13
C LYS A 235 -23.72 -5.09 7.40
N ASP A 236 -22.67 -5.75 7.86
CA ASP A 236 -21.94 -5.34 9.06
C ASP A 236 -21.12 -4.05 8.85
N LEU A 237 -20.96 -3.61 7.60
CA LEU A 237 -20.24 -2.38 7.26
C LEU A 237 -21.15 -1.14 7.22
N GLU A 238 -22.47 -1.30 7.21
CA GLU A 238 -23.42 -0.19 7.08
C GLU A 238 -23.18 0.90 8.14
N TRP A 239 -22.95 0.52 9.39
CA TRP A 239 -22.68 1.48 10.46
C TRP A 239 -21.38 2.29 10.24
N ILE A 240 -20.39 1.74 9.53
CA ILE A 240 -19.14 2.44 9.19
C ILE A 240 -19.45 3.50 8.14
N ARG A 241 -20.24 3.15 7.12
CA ARG A 241 -20.68 4.11 6.10
C ARG A 241 -21.52 5.23 6.68
N GLU A 242 -22.44 4.92 7.60
CA GLU A 242 -23.22 5.90 8.32
C GLU A 242 -22.37 6.84 9.18
N PHE A 243 -21.30 6.32 9.75
CA PHE A 243 -20.38 7.09 10.57
C PHE A 243 -19.39 7.95 9.77
N TRP A 244 -18.91 7.45 8.62
CA TRP A 244 -17.88 8.09 7.82
C TRP A 244 -18.48 8.89 6.65
N ASP A 245 -18.35 10.22 6.71
CA ASP A 245 -18.97 11.13 5.73
C ASP A 245 -18.12 11.35 4.47
N GLY A 246 -16.80 11.08 4.52
CA GLY A 246 -15.88 11.24 3.41
C GLY A 246 -15.84 10.02 2.47
N PRO A 247 -14.99 10.07 1.43
CA PRO A 247 -14.77 8.93 0.55
C PRO A 247 -14.38 7.67 1.31
N MET A 248 -15.02 6.55 0.92
CA MET A 248 -14.76 5.21 1.48
C MET A 248 -14.35 4.25 0.37
N VAL A 249 -13.15 3.71 0.49
CA VAL A 249 -12.51 2.82 -0.49
C VAL A 249 -12.43 1.41 0.09
N ILE A 250 -13.01 0.42 -0.57
CA ILE A 250 -12.97 -0.99 -0.15
C ILE A 250 -11.75 -1.66 -0.76
N LYS A 251 -10.81 -2.08 0.09
CA LYS A 251 -9.54 -2.67 -0.35
C LYS A 251 -9.52 -4.20 -0.18
N GLY A 252 -9.05 -4.90 -1.22
CA GLY A 252 -8.92 -6.36 -1.22
C GLY A 252 -9.86 -7.05 -2.20
N ILE A 253 -10.38 -6.32 -3.18
CA ILE A 253 -11.30 -6.83 -4.21
C ILE A 253 -10.50 -7.51 -5.33
N LEU A 254 -10.86 -8.74 -5.69
CA LEU A 254 -10.28 -9.50 -6.81
C LEU A 254 -11.32 -10.14 -7.72
N ASP A 255 -12.59 -10.00 -7.39
CA ASP A 255 -13.70 -10.56 -8.14
C ASP A 255 -14.64 -9.46 -8.63
N PRO A 256 -15.14 -9.52 -9.88
CA PRO A 256 -16.12 -8.55 -10.39
C PRO A 256 -17.46 -8.54 -9.63
N GLU A 257 -17.87 -9.66 -9.02
CA GLU A 257 -19.09 -9.69 -8.21
C GLU A 257 -18.93 -8.90 -6.92
N ASP A 258 -17.80 -9.07 -6.22
CA ASP A 258 -17.46 -8.27 -5.03
C ASP A 258 -17.35 -6.77 -5.37
N ALA A 259 -16.85 -6.43 -6.57
CA ALA A 259 -16.82 -5.06 -7.03
C ALA A 259 -18.23 -4.47 -7.23
N ARG A 260 -19.16 -5.22 -7.80
CA ARG A 260 -20.59 -4.81 -7.92
C ARG A 260 -21.24 -4.68 -6.53
N ASP A 261 -20.88 -5.55 -5.59
CA ASP A 261 -21.39 -5.45 -4.22
C ASP A 261 -20.84 -4.22 -3.51
N ALA A 262 -19.59 -3.80 -3.78
CA ALA A 262 -19.05 -2.53 -3.30
C ALA A 262 -19.84 -1.32 -3.86
N VAL A 263 -20.24 -1.36 -5.13
CA VAL A 263 -21.12 -0.33 -5.73
C VAL A 263 -22.48 -0.29 -5.01
N LYS A 264 -23.13 -1.44 -4.83
CA LYS A 264 -24.44 -1.53 -4.13
C LYS A 264 -24.35 -1.04 -2.68
N PHE A 265 -23.21 -1.29 -2.03
CA PHE A 265 -22.94 -0.81 -0.67
C PHE A 265 -22.78 0.71 -0.60
N GLY A 266 -22.50 1.39 -1.71
CA GLY A 266 -22.25 2.83 -1.77
C GLY A 266 -20.80 3.20 -1.44
N ALA A 267 -19.85 2.35 -1.80
CA ALA A 267 -18.43 2.70 -1.76
C ALA A 267 -18.10 3.75 -2.84
N ASP A 268 -17.19 4.67 -2.51
CA ASP A 268 -16.70 5.68 -3.45
C ASP A 268 -15.56 5.15 -4.33
N GLY A 269 -14.93 4.05 -3.90
CA GLY A 269 -13.87 3.40 -4.65
C GLY A 269 -13.56 1.98 -4.16
N ILE A 270 -12.78 1.28 -4.97
CA ILE A 270 -12.21 -0.03 -4.62
C ILE A 270 -10.71 -0.05 -4.87
N VAL A 271 -9.99 -0.91 -4.16
CA VAL A 271 -8.61 -1.29 -4.52
C VAL A 271 -8.62 -2.74 -4.98
N VAL A 272 -8.31 -2.94 -6.27
CA VAL A 272 -8.04 -4.27 -6.82
C VAL A 272 -6.72 -4.76 -6.26
N SER A 273 -6.78 -5.74 -5.36
CA SER A 273 -5.68 -6.11 -4.48
C SER A 273 -5.76 -7.56 -4.02
N ASN A 274 -4.63 -8.25 -4.04
CA ASN A 274 -4.43 -9.53 -3.34
C ASN A 274 -3.51 -9.36 -2.11
N HIS A 275 -3.52 -8.15 -1.51
CA HIS A 275 -2.67 -7.80 -0.37
C HIS A 275 -1.17 -8.00 -0.65
N GLY A 276 -0.74 -7.83 -1.90
CA GLY A 276 0.64 -8.06 -2.31
C GLY A 276 1.08 -9.52 -2.24
N GLY A 277 0.16 -10.47 -2.41
CA GLY A 277 0.45 -11.90 -2.30
C GLY A 277 0.71 -12.37 -0.87
N ARG A 278 0.11 -11.71 0.14
CA ARG A 278 0.36 -11.97 1.57
C ARG A 278 -0.80 -12.69 2.27
N GLN A 279 -1.90 -12.95 1.57
CA GLN A 279 -3.11 -13.59 2.11
C GLN A 279 -3.33 -14.97 1.50
N LEU A 280 -4.13 -15.11 0.47
CA LEU A 280 -4.33 -16.36 -0.24
C LEU A 280 -3.31 -16.50 -1.37
N ASP A 281 -2.53 -17.58 -1.38
CA ASP A 281 -1.63 -17.89 -2.49
C ASP A 281 -2.38 -18.67 -3.59
N GLY A 282 -1.99 -18.49 -4.84
CA GLY A 282 -2.64 -19.13 -5.99
C GLY A 282 -3.81 -18.34 -6.57
N VAL A 283 -4.11 -17.14 -6.09
CA VAL A 283 -5.09 -16.24 -6.70
C VAL A 283 -4.51 -15.48 -7.91
N LEU A 284 -5.38 -14.82 -8.68
CA LEU A 284 -4.94 -13.96 -9.77
C LEU A 284 -4.05 -12.82 -9.27
N SER A 285 -3.09 -12.39 -10.10
CA SER A 285 -2.45 -11.10 -9.89
C SER A 285 -3.46 -9.97 -10.08
N SER A 286 -3.24 -8.84 -9.39
CA SER A 286 -4.13 -7.67 -9.55
C SER A 286 -4.17 -7.18 -11.00
N ALA A 287 -3.06 -7.27 -11.73
CA ALA A 287 -3.01 -6.90 -13.15
C ALA A 287 -3.91 -7.79 -14.03
N ARG A 288 -4.07 -9.07 -13.68
CA ARG A 288 -4.97 -9.97 -14.42
C ARG A 288 -6.43 -9.84 -13.99
N ALA A 289 -6.69 -9.50 -12.73
CA ALA A 289 -8.06 -9.32 -12.24
C ALA A 289 -8.66 -7.97 -12.69
N LEU A 290 -7.84 -6.95 -12.81
CA LEU A 290 -8.27 -5.56 -13.03
C LEU A 290 -9.16 -5.34 -14.26
N PRO A 291 -8.87 -5.88 -15.47
CA PRO A 291 -9.71 -5.61 -16.64
C PRO A 291 -11.16 -6.04 -16.44
N ALA A 292 -11.41 -7.25 -15.95
CA ALA A 292 -12.76 -7.77 -15.73
C ALA A 292 -13.52 -6.96 -14.65
N ILE A 293 -12.79 -6.51 -13.62
CA ILE A 293 -13.37 -5.64 -12.57
C ILE A 293 -13.69 -4.26 -13.14
N ALA A 294 -12.77 -3.69 -13.93
CA ALA A 294 -12.99 -2.40 -14.57
C ALA A 294 -14.20 -2.45 -15.50
N ASP A 295 -14.33 -3.49 -16.33
CA ASP A 295 -15.48 -3.68 -17.21
C ASP A 295 -16.80 -3.80 -16.43
N ALA A 296 -16.74 -4.34 -15.20
CA ALA A 296 -17.94 -4.56 -14.39
C ALA A 296 -18.47 -3.29 -13.70
N VAL A 297 -17.59 -2.32 -13.34
CA VAL A 297 -17.96 -1.20 -12.46
C VAL A 297 -17.39 0.15 -12.88
N LYS A 298 -16.80 0.26 -14.08
CA LYS A 298 -16.21 1.52 -14.58
C LYS A 298 -17.25 2.64 -14.66
N GLY A 299 -16.92 3.76 -14.06
CA GLY A 299 -17.79 4.95 -14.04
C GLY A 299 -18.80 4.96 -12.89
N GLU A 300 -18.90 3.88 -12.11
CA GLU A 300 -19.77 3.80 -10.93
C GLU A 300 -19.01 4.13 -9.63
N LEU A 301 -17.72 3.85 -9.59
CA LEU A 301 -16.81 4.16 -8.48
C LEU A 301 -15.36 4.30 -8.98
N ALA A 302 -14.47 4.86 -8.15
CA ALA A 302 -13.06 4.95 -8.47
C ALA A 302 -12.37 3.57 -8.32
N ILE A 303 -11.55 3.19 -9.31
CA ILE A 303 -10.83 1.92 -9.32
C ILE A 303 -9.35 2.18 -9.07
N LEU A 304 -8.86 1.75 -7.93
CA LEU A 304 -7.44 1.77 -7.60
C LEU A 304 -6.86 0.36 -7.76
N GLY A 305 -5.54 0.29 -8.04
CA GLY A 305 -4.85 -0.99 -8.10
C GLY A 305 -3.62 -1.01 -7.22
N ASP A 306 -3.30 -2.17 -6.63
CA ASP A 306 -2.01 -2.40 -5.97
C ASP A 306 -1.44 -3.76 -6.33
N SER A 307 -0.43 -4.21 -5.62
CA SER A 307 0.25 -5.50 -5.79
C SER A 307 1.14 -5.59 -7.03
N GLY A 308 2.43 -5.64 -6.79
CA GLY A 308 3.44 -5.83 -7.85
C GLY A 308 4.05 -4.56 -8.41
N ILE A 309 3.46 -3.40 -8.25
CA ILE A 309 3.90 -2.12 -8.80
C ILE A 309 5.25 -1.71 -8.19
N ARG A 310 6.24 -1.43 -9.07
CA ARG A 310 7.60 -1.04 -8.70
C ARG A 310 8.09 0.19 -9.46
N THR A 311 7.60 0.42 -10.67
CA THR A 311 8.12 1.41 -11.63
C THR A 311 7.01 2.31 -12.14
N GLY A 312 7.38 3.44 -12.76
CA GLY A 312 6.42 4.30 -13.46
C GLY A 312 5.77 3.62 -14.67
N LEU A 313 6.47 2.65 -15.28
CA LEU A 313 5.88 1.83 -16.34
C LEU A 313 4.74 0.96 -15.81
N ASP A 314 4.90 0.43 -14.59
CA ASP A 314 3.86 -0.39 -13.96
C ASP A 314 2.62 0.45 -13.66
N VAL A 315 2.82 1.71 -13.25
CA VAL A 315 1.71 2.66 -13.06
C VAL A 315 0.95 2.85 -14.38
N VAL A 316 1.66 3.16 -15.47
CA VAL A 316 1.04 3.35 -16.81
C VAL A 316 0.29 2.08 -17.25
N ARG A 317 0.86 0.89 -17.02
CA ARG A 317 0.20 -0.39 -17.32
C ARG A 317 -1.10 -0.57 -16.54
N MET A 318 -1.08 -0.29 -15.23
CA MET A 318 -2.29 -0.42 -14.39
C MET A 318 -3.39 0.56 -14.82
N ILE A 319 -3.03 1.81 -15.16
CA ILE A 319 -3.99 2.77 -15.69
C ILE A 319 -4.55 2.27 -17.04
N ALA A 320 -3.71 1.76 -17.93
CA ALA A 320 -4.15 1.21 -19.21
C ALA A 320 -5.07 -0.02 -19.07
N LEU A 321 -4.94 -0.79 -17.97
CA LEU A 321 -5.82 -1.90 -17.63
C LEU A 321 -7.14 -1.47 -16.99
N GLY A 322 -7.32 -0.17 -16.70
CA GLY A 322 -8.59 0.39 -16.22
C GLY A 322 -8.57 0.96 -14.81
N ALA A 323 -7.41 1.04 -14.14
CA ALA A 323 -7.32 1.76 -12.87
C ALA A 323 -7.31 3.28 -13.08
N ASP A 324 -7.89 4.03 -12.12
CA ASP A 324 -7.79 5.49 -12.07
C ASP A 324 -6.54 5.95 -11.32
N SER A 325 -6.05 5.13 -10.38
CA SER A 325 -4.85 5.39 -9.58
C SER A 325 -4.26 4.08 -9.04
N VAL A 326 -3.07 4.16 -8.44
CA VAL A 326 -2.41 2.99 -7.85
C VAL A 326 -1.90 3.26 -6.44
N LEU A 327 -1.75 2.18 -5.65
CA LEU A 327 -1.13 2.23 -4.34
C LEU A 327 0.25 1.55 -4.38
N LEU A 328 1.28 2.28 -3.93
CA LEU A 328 2.64 1.74 -3.76
C LEU A 328 2.81 1.18 -2.35
N GLY A 329 3.08 -0.11 -2.22
CA GLY A 329 3.39 -0.77 -0.95
C GLY A 329 4.90 -0.95 -0.73
N ARG A 330 5.40 -2.15 -1.03
CA ARG A 330 6.81 -2.50 -0.80
C ARG A 330 7.81 -1.52 -1.40
N ALA A 331 7.51 -0.92 -2.55
CA ALA A 331 8.41 0.00 -3.21
C ALA A 331 8.81 1.16 -2.29
N PHE A 332 7.83 1.84 -1.65
CA PHE A 332 8.16 2.94 -0.77
C PHE A 332 8.82 2.49 0.54
N VAL A 333 8.44 1.31 1.07
CA VAL A 333 9.05 0.80 2.31
C VAL A 333 10.53 0.44 2.10
N TYR A 334 10.89 -0.12 0.95
CA TYR A 334 12.31 -0.35 0.63
C TYR A 334 13.08 0.97 0.55
N ALA A 335 12.52 1.98 -0.09
CA ALA A 335 13.14 3.31 -0.19
C ALA A 335 13.28 3.97 1.18
N LEU A 336 12.25 3.88 2.00
CA LEU A 336 12.25 4.36 3.38
C LEU A 336 13.32 3.67 4.23
N ALA A 337 13.39 2.35 4.18
CA ALA A 337 14.39 1.57 4.90
C ALA A 337 15.82 1.92 4.46
N ALA A 338 16.02 2.12 3.17
CA ALA A 338 17.33 2.43 2.59
C ALA A 338 17.81 3.85 2.94
N ALA A 339 16.93 4.86 2.86
CA ALA A 339 17.34 6.27 2.93
C ALA A 339 16.32 7.21 3.59
N GLY A 340 15.38 6.69 4.38
CA GLY A 340 14.41 7.51 5.10
C GLY A 340 13.49 8.33 4.16
N GLU A 341 13.10 9.52 4.60
CA GLU A 341 12.27 10.46 3.83
C GLU A 341 12.86 10.77 2.45
N ALA A 342 14.17 11.01 2.39
CA ALA A 342 14.85 11.29 1.13
C ALA A 342 14.75 10.12 0.14
N GLY A 343 14.79 8.88 0.63
CA GLY A 343 14.61 7.68 -0.18
C GLY A 343 13.22 7.60 -0.80
N VAL A 344 12.18 7.86 -0.01
CA VAL A 344 10.78 7.86 -0.49
C VAL A 344 10.57 8.98 -1.51
N ARG A 345 11.09 10.17 -1.26
CA ARG A 345 11.03 11.29 -2.20
C ARG A 345 11.70 10.95 -3.54
N ASN A 346 12.90 10.42 -3.49
CA ASN A 346 13.62 10.00 -4.71
C ASN A 346 12.89 8.87 -5.45
N LEU A 347 12.31 7.90 -4.74
CA LEU A 347 11.48 6.88 -5.38
C LEU A 347 10.32 7.51 -6.17
N LEU A 348 9.58 8.43 -5.56
CA LEU A 348 8.46 9.11 -6.23
C LEU A 348 8.93 9.92 -7.44
N GLU A 349 10.12 10.53 -7.39
CA GLU A 349 10.74 11.21 -8.53
C GLU A 349 11.14 10.25 -9.66
N LEU A 350 11.65 9.07 -9.31
CA LEU A 350 11.96 8.03 -10.32
C LEU A 350 10.67 7.57 -11.01
N ILE A 351 9.62 7.28 -10.25
CA ILE A 351 8.32 6.88 -10.80
C ILE A 351 7.74 7.97 -11.70
N GLU A 352 7.77 9.23 -11.26
CA GLU A 352 7.32 10.36 -12.08
C GLU A 352 8.07 10.44 -13.42
N LYS A 353 9.41 10.33 -13.39
CA LYS A 353 10.24 10.35 -14.60
C LYS A 353 9.92 9.20 -15.54
N GLU A 354 9.80 7.98 -15.00
CA GLU A 354 9.48 6.80 -15.78
C GLU A 354 8.08 6.87 -16.40
N MET A 355 7.08 7.39 -15.67
CA MET A 355 5.75 7.64 -16.22
C MET A 355 5.79 8.64 -17.39
N ARG A 356 6.51 9.77 -17.22
CA ARG A 356 6.68 10.76 -18.29
C ARG A 356 7.27 10.14 -19.55
N VAL A 357 8.33 9.34 -19.40
CA VAL A 357 8.96 8.63 -20.56
C VAL A 357 7.96 7.67 -21.18
N ALA A 358 7.26 6.86 -20.41
CA ALA A 358 6.27 5.90 -20.92
C ALA A 358 5.15 6.61 -21.68
N MET A 359 4.60 7.70 -21.12
CA MET A 359 3.53 8.48 -21.75
C MET A 359 4.00 9.16 -23.05
N VAL A 360 5.21 9.73 -23.08
CA VAL A 360 5.78 10.29 -24.32
C VAL A 360 5.88 9.22 -25.41
N LEU A 361 6.37 8.02 -25.05
CA LEU A 361 6.58 6.94 -25.99
C LEU A 361 5.30 6.19 -26.38
N THR A 362 4.23 6.31 -25.61
CA THR A 362 2.90 5.78 -25.98
C THR A 362 1.98 6.83 -26.60
N GLY A 363 2.39 8.12 -26.58
CA GLY A 363 1.66 9.22 -27.17
C GLY A 363 0.47 9.71 -26.39
N ALA A 364 0.43 9.47 -25.05
CA ALA A 364 -0.61 9.97 -24.15
C ALA A 364 -0.14 11.27 -23.46
N LYS A 365 -0.88 12.38 -23.60
CA LYS A 365 -0.56 13.68 -23.01
C LYS A 365 -1.07 13.85 -21.59
N SER A 366 -2.09 13.11 -21.23
CA SER A 366 -2.71 13.12 -19.91
C SER A 366 -2.99 11.70 -19.42
N ILE A 367 -3.23 11.56 -18.13
CA ILE A 367 -3.62 10.27 -17.53
C ILE A 367 -4.91 9.74 -18.17
N GLY A 368 -5.88 10.62 -18.45
CA GLY A 368 -7.13 10.23 -19.08
C GLY A 368 -7.02 9.73 -20.53
N GLU A 369 -5.87 9.97 -21.20
CA GLU A 369 -5.61 9.44 -22.54
C GLU A 369 -4.99 8.03 -22.51
N ILE A 370 -4.56 7.54 -21.35
CA ILE A 370 -4.08 6.19 -21.17
C ILE A 370 -5.29 5.24 -21.09
N SER A 371 -5.35 4.28 -21.99
CA SER A 371 -6.46 3.31 -22.07
C SER A 371 -5.95 1.95 -22.54
N ALA A 372 -6.85 0.98 -22.68
CA ALA A 372 -6.52 -0.32 -23.27
C ALA A 372 -5.88 -0.24 -24.68
N ASP A 373 -6.12 0.86 -25.42
CA ASP A 373 -5.45 1.10 -26.72
C ASP A 373 -3.96 1.47 -26.57
N SER A 374 -3.51 1.81 -25.36
CA SER A 374 -2.10 1.99 -25.01
C SER A 374 -1.36 0.66 -24.85
N LEU A 375 -2.07 -0.46 -24.85
CA LEU A 375 -1.52 -1.81 -24.75
C LEU A 375 -1.44 -2.47 -26.14
N VAL A 376 -0.46 -3.38 -26.29
CA VAL A 376 -0.45 -4.28 -27.47
C VAL A 376 -1.47 -5.38 -27.17
N ARG A 377 -2.50 -5.48 -28.03
CA ARG A 377 -3.38 -6.66 -28.02
C ARG A 377 -2.53 -7.85 -28.43
N GLU A 378 -2.52 -8.93 -27.65
CA GLU A 378 -1.89 -10.17 -28.10
C GLU A 378 -2.46 -10.50 -29.49
N LEU A 379 -1.61 -10.52 -30.49
CA LEU A 379 -1.95 -11.08 -31.79
C LEU A 379 -2.26 -12.54 -31.49
N GLY A 380 -3.52 -12.94 -31.62
CA GLY A 380 -4.00 -14.26 -31.22
C GLY A 380 -3.06 -15.35 -31.65
N ALA A 381 -2.69 -16.21 -30.68
CA ALA A 381 -1.94 -17.40 -30.91
C ALA A 381 -2.81 -18.44 -31.61
#